data_6156ec87abdbc81ac34e9383c292acf8
#
_entry.id   6156ec87abdbc81ac34e9383c292acf8
#
_cell.length_a   1.000
_cell.length_b   1.000
_cell.length_c   1.000
_cell.angle_alpha   90.00
_cell.angle_beta   90.00
_cell.angle_gamma   90.00
#
_symmetry.space_group_name_H-M   'P 1'
#
loop_
_entity.id
_entity.type
_entity.pdbx_description
1 polymer ?
#
loop_
_entity_poly.entity_id
_entity_poly.type
_entity_poly.pdbx_seq_one_letter_code
_entity_poly.pdbx_strand_id
1 'polypeptide(L)'
;MADLRASNLASVVPRTVPRVIMVTGASRGIGRAIALALAAQGHSLILTARSVDGGAKFSGTSMNDPLTGMELSGSVADVAQACQALGSRAIAVPMDLTVESSVLEAAETALSEFGVVDTLVSNAIYQGPGVNDWLQDLPIENLRRVIEGDAIAPMIMLKKFLPGMLTSERGVFIHLTSGAASLVPKKPAGEGGWGVAYAMAKGAAHRIAGVMHAEYSPQGLRAYSLNPGHVTTEVMALRAQREGREVTGNGPEDVAVAAQWLIDGSTEAAELSGQEVVSRDVIQRLRSS
;
A
#
# COMPACT_ATOMS: atom_id res chain seq x y z
N MET A 1 22.58 -8.58 5.33
CA MET A 1 22.94 -8.71 3.90
C MET A 1 21.81 -8.32 2.92
N ALA A 2 20.54 -8.46 3.28
CA ALA A 2 19.41 -8.00 2.46
C ALA A 2 19.36 -6.45 2.35
N ASP A 3 19.63 -5.75 3.43
CA ASP A 3 19.60 -4.28 3.53
C ASP A 3 20.58 -3.55 2.58
N LEU A 4 21.77 -4.13 2.39
CA LEU A 4 22.79 -3.57 1.48
C LEU A 4 22.45 -3.76 -0.02
N ARG A 5 21.58 -4.73 -0.34
CA ARG A 5 21.19 -5.01 -1.74
C ARG A 5 20.06 -4.09 -2.21
N ALA A 6 19.10 -3.78 -1.36
CA ALA A 6 18.01 -2.86 -1.68
C ALA A 6 18.50 -1.40 -1.73
N SER A 7 19.41 -0.99 -0.85
CA SER A 7 20.00 0.36 -0.87
C SER A 7 20.77 0.66 -2.16
N ASN A 8 21.43 -0.35 -2.77
CA ASN A 8 22.11 -0.18 -4.04
C ASN A 8 21.15 -0.04 -5.22
N LEU A 9 19.98 -0.68 -5.21
CA LEU A 9 18.98 -0.56 -6.27
C LEU A 9 18.22 0.76 -6.21
N ALA A 10 17.95 1.29 -5.02
CA ALA A 10 17.30 2.59 -4.85
C ALA A 10 18.14 3.75 -5.42
N SER A 11 19.47 3.61 -5.49
CA SER A 11 20.36 4.61 -6.11
C SER A 11 20.37 4.57 -7.64
N VAL A 12 19.85 3.51 -8.26
CA VAL A 12 19.78 3.35 -9.72
C VAL A 12 18.54 4.06 -10.29
N VAL A 13 17.51 4.27 -9.46
CA VAL A 13 16.31 5.02 -9.88
C VAL A 13 16.64 6.52 -9.95
N PRO A 14 16.49 7.18 -11.11
CA PRO A 14 16.82 8.60 -11.27
C PRO A 14 16.02 9.47 -10.32
N ARG A 15 16.63 10.53 -9.78
CA ARG A 15 15.90 11.55 -9.01
C ARG A 15 14.96 12.32 -9.93
N THR A 16 13.69 12.38 -9.56
CA THR A 16 12.66 13.12 -10.29
C THR A 16 12.29 14.43 -9.59
N VAL A 17 11.42 15.20 -10.24
CA VAL A 17 10.84 16.40 -9.64
C VAL A 17 10.08 16.02 -8.36
N PRO A 18 10.33 16.71 -7.23
CA PRO A 18 9.62 16.42 -5.98
C PRO A 18 8.10 16.40 -6.14
N ARG A 19 7.45 15.44 -5.52
CA ARG A 19 6.02 15.19 -5.55
C ARG A 19 5.41 15.34 -4.16
N VAL A 20 4.10 15.52 -4.11
CA VAL A 20 3.31 15.37 -2.89
C VAL A 20 2.60 14.03 -2.94
N ILE A 21 2.99 13.11 -2.07
CA ILE A 21 2.59 11.72 -2.11
C ILE A 21 1.86 11.32 -0.83
N MET A 22 0.65 10.80 -0.95
CA MET A 22 -0.01 10.11 0.16
C MET A 22 0.32 8.62 0.12
N VAL A 23 0.82 8.09 1.25
CA VAL A 23 1.04 6.65 1.45
C VAL A 23 0.12 6.16 2.57
N THR A 24 -0.83 5.29 2.24
CA THR A 24 -1.73 4.75 3.25
C THR A 24 -1.15 3.50 3.92
N GLY A 25 -1.44 3.30 5.22
CA GLY A 25 -0.89 2.17 5.97
C GLY A 25 0.62 2.24 6.19
N ALA A 26 1.14 3.44 6.42
CA ALA A 26 2.58 3.70 6.46
C ALA A 26 3.26 3.37 7.80
N SER A 27 2.53 2.93 8.81
CA SER A 27 3.12 2.71 10.16
C SER A 27 4.12 1.55 10.24
N ARG A 28 4.08 0.60 9.31
CA ARG A 28 4.95 -0.60 9.29
C ARG A 28 4.99 -1.25 7.91
N GLY A 29 5.79 -2.33 7.78
CA GLY A 29 5.83 -3.21 6.60
C GLY A 29 6.09 -2.46 5.29
N ILE A 30 5.34 -2.82 4.26
CA ILE A 30 5.48 -2.28 2.90
C ILE A 30 5.29 -0.75 2.89
N GLY A 31 4.23 -0.24 3.55
CA GLY A 31 3.95 1.19 3.57
C GLY A 31 5.08 2.02 4.21
N ARG A 32 5.66 1.53 5.31
CA ARG A 32 6.83 2.15 5.93
C ARG A 32 8.04 2.15 5.00
N ALA A 33 8.33 1.03 4.36
CA ALA A 33 9.46 0.93 3.43
C ALA A 33 9.30 1.88 2.24
N ILE A 34 8.10 1.96 1.65
CA ILE A 34 7.77 2.92 0.57
C ILE A 34 7.96 4.36 1.05
N ALA A 35 7.43 4.72 2.23
CA ALA A 35 7.54 6.07 2.78
C ALA A 35 9.01 6.50 2.94
N LEU A 36 9.86 5.66 3.53
CA LEU A 36 11.28 5.95 3.71
C LEU A 36 12.04 6.07 2.39
N ALA A 37 11.76 5.19 1.42
CA ALA A 37 12.38 5.26 0.09
C ALA A 37 12.02 6.56 -0.63
N LEU A 38 10.75 6.97 -0.59
CA LEU A 38 10.27 8.22 -1.21
C LEU A 38 10.80 9.46 -0.49
N ALA A 39 10.92 9.42 0.85
CA ALA A 39 11.54 10.50 1.62
C ALA A 39 13.00 10.73 1.22
N ALA A 40 13.77 9.65 1.04
CA ALA A 40 15.17 9.72 0.61
C ALA A 40 15.33 10.34 -0.81
N GLN A 41 14.28 10.35 -1.63
CA GLN A 41 14.24 11.02 -2.93
C GLN A 41 13.81 12.49 -2.85
N GLY A 42 13.43 12.97 -1.67
CA GLY A 42 13.04 14.38 -1.46
C GLY A 42 11.58 14.68 -1.76
N HIS A 43 10.71 13.66 -1.83
CA HIS A 43 9.27 13.87 -1.95
C HIS A 43 8.66 14.36 -0.64
N SER A 44 7.56 15.13 -0.73
CA SER A 44 6.73 15.49 0.42
C SER A 44 5.70 14.40 0.68
N LEU A 45 5.48 14.04 1.95
CA LEU A 45 4.72 12.84 2.31
C LEU A 45 3.56 13.11 3.26
N ILE A 46 2.41 12.54 2.96
CA ILE A 46 1.29 12.38 3.87
C ILE A 46 1.19 10.89 4.21
N LEU A 47 1.45 10.55 5.45
CA LEU A 47 1.50 9.17 5.91
C LEU A 47 0.29 8.88 6.79
N THR A 48 -0.50 7.85 6.43
CA THR A 48 -1.71 7.55 7.19
C THR A 48 -1.69 6.16 7.82
N ALA A 49 -2.28 6.06 8.99
CA ALA A 49 -2.62 4.80 9.65
C ALA A 49 -3.73 5.05 10.69
N ARG A 50 -4.36 3.98 11.18
CA ARG A 50 -5.36 4.07 12.26
C ARG A 50 -4.74 4.58 13.56
N SER A 51 -3.52 4.15 13.86
CA SER A 51 -2.77 4.56 15.07
C SER A 51 -1.68 5.53 14.69
N VAL A 52 -1.78 6.74 15.20
CA VAL A 52 -0.72 7.75 15.04
C VAL A 52 0.46 7.37 15.94
N ASP A 53 0.16 7.13 17.20
CA ASP A 53 1.14 6.75 18.22
C ASP A 53 1.21 5.25 18.41
N GLY A 54 2.06 4.51 18.63
CA GLY A 54 2.11 3.05 18.79
C GLY A 54 1.06 2.44 19.72
N GLY A 55 1.14 1.17 20.01
CA GLY A 55 0.33 0.50 21.01
C GLY A 55 -1.03 -0.06 20.52
N ALA A 56 -1.30 0.01 19.21
CA ALA A 56 -2.54 -0.54 18.68
C ALA A 56 -2.57 -2.07 18.76
N LYS A 57 -3.62 -2.61 19.38
CA LYS A 57 -3.84 -4.05 19.42
C LYS A 57 -4.42 -4.55 18.10
N PHE A 58 -3.89 -5.67 17.65
CA PHE A 58 -4.34 -6.33 16.43
C PHE A 58 -5.68 -7.04 16.67
N SER A 59 -6.67 -6.80 15.82
CA SER A 59 -8.01 -7.35 15.97
C SER A 59 -8.16 -8.80 15.48
N GLY A 60 -7.10 -9.33 14.83
CA GLY A 60 -7.17 -10.61 14.13
C GLY A 60 -7.85 -10.51 12.76
N THR A 61 -7.43 -11.33 11.81
CA THR A 61 -8.02 -11.39 10.44
C THR A 61 -9.06 -12.50 10.30
N SER A 62 -9.18 -13.35 11.33
CA SER A 62 -10.17 -14.41 11.46
C SER A 62 -10.49 -14.65 12.93
N MET A 63 -11.53 -15.43 13.22
CA MET A 63 -11.97 -15.75 14.58
C MET A 63 -10.85 -16.42 15.41
N ASN A 64 -9.97 -17.19 14.76
CA ASN A 64 -8.89 -17.95 15.42
C ASN A 64 -7.49 -17.41 15.09
N ASP A 65 -7.37 -16.11 14.76
CA ASP A 65 -6.07 -15.52 14.43
C ASP A 65 -5.14 -15.51 15.66
N PRO A 66 -3.97 -16.16 15.59
CA PRO A 66 -3.05 -16.30 16.74
C PRO A 66 -2.44 -14.97 17.20
N LEU A 67 -2.59 -13.90 16.43
CA LEU A 67 -2.10 -12.56 16.76
C LEU A 67 -3.17 -11.67 17.40
N THR A 68 -4.42 -12.13 17.53
CA THR A 68 -5.51 -11.34 18.12
C THR A 68 -5.14 -10.83 19.52
N GLY A 69 -5.33 -9.52 19.71
CA GLY A 69 -5.02 -8.84 20.98
C GLY A 69 -3.54 -8.49 21.18
N MET A 70 -2.65 -8.91 20.29
CA MET A 70 -1.24 -8.54 20.37
C MET A 70 -1.04 -7.08 19.97
N GLU A 71 -0.13 -6.42 20.66
CA GLU A 71 0.36 -5.11 20.27
C GLU A 71 1.35 -5.26 19.10
N LEU A 72 1.09 -4.57 18.00
CA LEU A 72 1.99 -4.55 16.86
C LEU A 72 2.88 -3.31 16.94
N SER A 73 4.19 -3.52 16.74
CA SER A 73 5.17 -2.44 16.70
C SER A 73 4.93 -1.49 15.53
N GLY A 74 5.41 -0.25 15.68
CA GLY A 74 5.40 0.80 14.66
C GLY A 74 4.26 1.79 14.81
N SER A 75 4.57 3.07 14.65
CA SER A 75 3.61 4.18 14.60
C SER A 75 3.82 4.98 13.32
N VAL A 76 2.78 5.66 12.86
CA VAL A 76 2.93 6.52 11.68
C VAL A 76 3.66 7.81 12.03
N ALA A 77 3.60 8.25 13.30
CA ALA A 77 4.36 9.40 13.79
C ALA A 77 5.88 9.14 13.74
N ASP A 78 6.34 7.97 14.21
CA ASP A 78 7.75 7.59 14.13
C ASP A 78 8.25 7.53 12.69
N VAL A 79 7.42 7.01 11.77
CA VAL A 79 7.78 6.97 10.34
C VAL A 79 7.84 8.37 9.75
N ALA A 80 6.91 9.28 10.10
CA ALA A 80 6.96 10.67 9.66
C ALA A 80 8.23 11.37 10.16
N GLN A 81 8.60 11.16 11.42
CA GLN A 81 9.83 11.69 11.99
C GLN A 81 11.07 11.15 11.28
N ALA A 82 11.09 9.84 10.98
CA ALA A 82 12.18 9.25 10.22
C ALA A 82 12.30 9.82 8.79
N CYS A 83 11.17 10.09 8.12
CA CYS A 83 11.14 10.75 6.82
C CYS A 83 11.65 12.20 6.91
N GLN A 84 11.27 12.93 7.97
CA GLN A 84 11.78 14.29 8.22
C GLN A 84 13.29 14.30 8.46
N ALA A 85 13.83 13.31 9.16
CA ALA A 85 15.27 13.16 9.35
C ALA A 85 16.03 12.90 8.03
N LEU A 86 15.36 12.40 7.00
CA LEU A 86 15.87 12.26 5.63
C LEU A 86 15.72 13.54 4.80
N GLY A 87 15.18 14.63 5.37
CA GLY A 87 14.97 15.91 4.70
C GLY A 87 13.62 16.06 3.98
N SER A 88 12.70 15.10 4.11
CA SER A 88 11.36 15.19 3.54
C SER A 88 10.43 16.03 4.39
N ARG A 89 9.52 16.81 3.76
CA ARG A 89 8.35 17.34 4.46
C ARG A 89 7.34 16.22 4.64
N ALA A 90 7.21 15.66 5.82
CA ALA A 90 6.31 14.55 6.11
C ALA A 90 5.38 14.85 7.27
N ILE A 91 4.11 14.46 7.14
CA ILE A 91 3.10 14.54 8.21
C ILE A 91 2.46 13.16 8.45
N ALA A 92 2.09 12.91 9.71
CA ALA A 92 1.31 11.75 10.12
C ALA A 92 -0.16 12.16 10.27
N VAL A 93 -1.07 11.44 9.64
CA VAL A 93 -2.50 11.73 9.66
C VAL A 93 -3.27 10.46 10.07
N PRO A 94 -4.12 10.53 11.12
CA PRO A 94 -4.98 9.40 11.48
C PRO A 94 -5.98 9.10 10.37
N MET A 95 -6.20 7.82 10.05
CA MET A 95 -7.21 7.41 9.07
C MET A 95 -7.66 5.98 9.32
N ASP A 96 -8.96 5.80 9.54
CA ASP A 96 -9.61 4.49 9.53
C ASP A 96 -10.33 4.29 8.19
N LEU A 97 -9.89 3.29 7.42
CA LEU A 97 -10.44 2.96 6.10
C LEU A 97 -11.93 2.54 6.14
N THR A 98 -12.41 2.09 7.30
CA THR A 98 -13.80 1.62 7.46
C THR A 98 -14.76 2.73 7.86
N VAL A 99 -14.28 3.96 8.00
CA VAL A 99 -15.04 5.14 8.42
C VAL A 99 -14.88 6.23 7.35
N GLU A 100 -15.91 6.42 6.53
CA GLU A 100 -15.87 7.36 5.40
C GLU A 100 -15.45 8.78 5.83
N SER A 101 -16.00 9.30 6.94
CA SER A 101 -15.63 10.64 7.45
C SER A 101 -14.13 10.73 7.79
N SER A 102 -13.54 9.66 8.36
CA SER A 102 -12.11 9.61 8.66
C SER A 102 -11.25 9.65 7.39
N VAL A 103 -11.69 8.97 6.32
CA VAL A 103 -11.00 9.00 5.02
C VAL A 103 -11.10 10.38 4.37
N LEU A 104 -12.28 11.03 4.45
CA LEU A 104 -12.49 12.38 3.93
C LEU A 104 -11.67 13.41 4.70
N GLU A 105 -11.67 13.37 6.04
CA GLU A 105 -10.88 14.25 6.90
C GLU A 105 -9.38 14.13 6.64
N ALA A 106 -8.88 12.89 6.44
CA ALA A 106 -7.48 12.67 6.08
C ALA A 106 -7.13 13.26 4.71
N ALA A 107 -8.00 13.11 3.72
CA ALA A 107 -7.81 13.71 2.39
C ALA A 107 -7.87 15.24 2.44
N GLU A 108 -8.78 15.83 3.20
CA GLU A 108 -8.90 17.27 3.39
C GLU A 108 -7.69 17.86 4.13
N THR A 109 -7.19 17.18 5.17
CA THR A 109 -5.95 17.54 5.86
C THR A 109 -4.78 17.56 4.88
N ALA A 110 -4.65 16.54 4.03
CA ALA A 110 -3.59 16.48 3.02
C ALA A 110 -3.66 17.67 2.04
N LEU A 111 -4.85 18.00 1.54
CA LEU A 111 -5.05 19.12 0.62
C LEU A 111 -4.85 20.48 1.30
N SER A 112 -5.26 20.63 2.56
CA SER A 112 -5.05 21.86 3.35
C SER A 112 -3.56 22.11 3.58
N GLU A 113 -2.78 21.07 3.91
CA GLU A 113 -1.36 21.19 4.21
C GLU A 113 -0.47 21.36 2.98
N PHE A 114 -0.80 20.74 1.87
CA PHE A 114 0.07 20.70 0.69
C PHE A 114 -0.51 21.35 -0.56
N GLY A 115 -1.79 21.71 -0.55
CA GLY A 115 -2.50 22.29 -1.71
C GLY A 115 -2.85 21.27 -2.78
N VAL A 116 -1.99 20.31 -3.02
CA VAL A 116 -2.17 19.24 -4.01
C VAL A 116 -1.64 17.92 -3.49
N VAL A 117 -2.27 16.82 -3.88
CA VAL A 117 -1.70 15.46 -3.79
C VAL A 117 -1.65 14.92 -5.21
N ASP A 118 -0.46 14.82 -5.76
CA ASP A 118 -0.27 14.36 -7.14
C ASP A 118 -0.03 12.85 -7.24
N THR A 119 0.21 12.18 -6.12
CA THR A 119 0.45 10.74 -6.09
C THR A 119 -0.25 10.08 -4.90
N LEU A 120 -1.01 9.02 -5.16
CA LEU A 120 -1.62 8.18 -4.12
C LEU A 120 -1.07 6.76 -4.19
N VAL A 121 -0.40 6.33 -3.11
CA VAL A 121 -0.02 4.93 -2.88
C VAL A 121 -1.04 4.31 -1.92
N SER A 122 -2.02 3.62 -2.49
CA SER A 122 -3.05 2.89 -1.74
C SER A 122 -2.51 1.53 -1.30
N ASN A 123 -1.81 1.53 -0.16
CA ASN A 123 -1.18 0.35 0.42
C ASN A 123 -1.98 -0.21 1.60
N ALA A 124 -2.66 0.63 2.38
CA ALA A 124 -3.45 0.19 3.52
C ALA A 124 -4.54 -0.79 3.11
N ILE A 125 -4.78 -1.77 3.98
CA ILE A 125 -5.92 -2.69 3.90
C ILE A 125 -6.59 -2.80 5.26
N TYR A 126 -7.86 -3.15 5.27
CA TYR A 126 -8.53 -3.53 6.49
C TYR A 126 -7.91 -4.82 7.04
N GLN A 127 -7.42 -4.77 8.28
CA GLN A 127 -6.82 -5.88 9.01
C GLN A 127 -7.69 -6.18 10.23
N GLY A 128 -8.81 -6.86 9.99
CA GLY A 128 -9.77 -7.17 11.04
C GLY A 128 -10.57 -8.44 10.72
N PRO A 129 -11.55 -8.79 11.59
CA PRO A 129 -12.39 -9.97 11.40
C PRO A 129 -13.04 -10.00 10.00
N GLY A 130 -13.13 -11.18 9.42
CA GLY A 130 -13.70 -11.40 8.09
C GLY A 130 -12.69 -11.54 6.95
N VAL A 131 -11.47 -10.99 7.08
CA VAL A 131 -10.47 -11.01 6.01
C VAL A 131 -10.11 -12.45 5.60
N ASN A 132 -9.92 -13.34 6.59
CA ASN A 132 -9.53 -14.73 6.39
C ASN A 132 -10.53 -15.73 7.00
N ASP A 133 -11.77 -15.33 7.24
CA ASP A 133 -12.81 -16.28 7.66
C ASP A 133 -13.21 -17.19 6.50
N TRP A 134 -13.60 -18.42 6.83
CA TRP A 134 -14.20 -19.33 5.86
C TRP A 134 -15.57 -18.80 5.45
N LEU A 135 -15.99 -19.11 4.20
CA LEU A 135 -17.25 -18.61 3.65
C LEU A 135 -18.47 -18.87 4.56
N GLN A 136 -18.56 -20.05 5.15
CA GLN A 136 -19.68 -20.43 6.04
C GLN A 136 -19.71 -19.66 7.33
N ASP A 137 -18.55 -19.18 7.82
CA ASP A 137 -18.38 -18.51 9.11
C ASP A 137 -18.28 -16.98 8.96
N LEU A 138 -18.28 -16.46 7.72
CA LEU A 138 -18.12 -15.05 7.42
C LEU A 138 -19.42 -14.27 7.63
N PRO A 139 -19.52 -13.39 8.64
CA PRO A 139 -20.65 -12.47 8.75
C PRO A 139 -20.64 -11.47 7.59
N ILE A 140 -21.81 -11.21 7.01
CA ILE A 140 -21.94 -10.25 5.89
C ILE A 140 -21.48 -8.85 6.30
N GLU A 141 -21.65 -8.48 7.56
CA GLU A 141 -21.14 -7.19 8.08
C GLU A 141 -19.61 -7.09 8.01
N ASN A 142 -18.90 -8.18 8.30
CA ASN A 142 -17.45 -8.21 8.15
C ASN A 142 -17.03 -8.14 6.68
N LEU A 143 -17.74 -8.81 5.76
CA LEU A 143 -17.54 -8.66 4.32
C LEU A 143 -17.68 -7.19 3.90
N ARG A 144 -18.74 -6.49 4.35
CA ARG A 144 -18.93 -5.07 4.05
C ARG A 144 -17.74 -4.21 4.50
N ARG A 145 -17.22 -4.45 5.72
CA ARG A 145 -16.05 -3.73 6.25
C ARG A 145 -14.79 -3.97 5.43
N VAL A 146 -14.57 -5.20 4.98
CA VAL A 146 -13.40 -5.52 4.11
C VAL A 146 -13.53 -4.79 2.77
N ILE A 147 -14.71 -4.80 2.14
CA ILE A 147 -14.95 -4.08 0.89
C ILE A 147 -14.83 -2.56 1.09
N GLU A 148 -15.39 -2.02 2.18
CA GLU A 148 -15.29 -0.60 2.52
C GLU A 148 -13.82 -0.17 2.62
N GLY A 149 -13.03 -0.86 3.44
CA GLY A 149 -11.64 -0.49 3.67
C GLY A 149 -10.74 -0.68 2.46
N ASP A 150 -10.91 -1.77 1.71
CA ASP A 150 -9.93 -2.16 0.69
C ASP A 150 -10.30 -1.69 -0.73
N ALA A 151 -11.58 -1.40 -0.98
CA ALA A 151 -12.05 -0.98 -2.30
C ALA A 151 -12.71 0.41 -2.32
N ILE A 152 -13.58 0.72 -1.35
CA ILE A 152 -14.30 2.00 -1.34
C ILE A 152 -13.43 3.15 -0.84
N ALA A 153 -12.70 2.98 0.27
CA ALA A 153 -11.84 4.02 0.80
C ALA A 153 -10.79 4.54 -0.22
N PRO A 154 -10.10 3.70 -1.01
CA PRO A 154 -9.25 4.17 -2.11
C PRO A 154 -10.00 5.04 -3.13
N MET A 155 -11.24 4.70 -3.46
CA MET A 155 -12.04 5.49 -4.41
C MET A 155 -12.44 6.86 -3.85
N ILE A 156 -12.74 6.95 -2.55
CA ILE A 156 -13.04 8.23 -1.88
C ILE A 156 -11.82 9.16 -1.98
N MET A 157 -10.63 8.67 -1.64
CA MET A 157 -9.38 9.43 -1.74
C MET A 157 -9.08 9.85 -3.19
N LEU A 158 -9.23 8.94 -4.15
CA LEU A 158 -9.01 9.23 -5.57
C LEU A 158 -9.94 10.34 -6.07
N LYS A 159 -11.23 10.29 -5.73
CA LYS A 159 -12.17 11.35 -6.12
C LYS A 159 -11.77 12.72 -5.57
N LYS A 160 -11.18 12.79 -4.37
CA LYS A 160 -10.69 14.04 -3.79
C LYS A 160 -9.40 14.54 -4.46
N PHE A 161 -8.47 13.65 -4.83
CA PHE A 161 -7.18 14.03 -5.38
C PHE A 161 -7.16 14.15 -6.91
N LEU A 162 -8.07 13.50 -7.60
CA LEU A 162 -8.12 13.43 -9.06
C LEU A 162 -8.03 14.81 -9.75
N PRO A 163 -8.76 15.87 -9.31
CA PRO A 163 -8.63 17.18 -9.95
C PRO A 163 -7.19 17.73 -9.92
N GLY A 164 -6.50 17.60 -8.77
CA GLY A 164 -5.10 18.00 -8.64
C GLY A 164 -4.14 17.13 -9.45
N MET A 165 -4.37 15.82 -9.50
CA MET A 165 -3.60 14.88 -10.31
C MET A 165 -3.68 15.22 -11.81
N LEU A 166 -4.85 15.59 -12.30
CA LEU A 166 -5.04 15.96 -13.71
C LEU A 166 -4.45 17.33 -14.02
N THR A 167 -4.64 18.33 -13.14
CA THR A 167 -4.09 19.67 -13.33
C THR A 167 -2.56 19.67 -13.33
N SER A 168 -1.93 18.78 -12.56
CA SER A 168 -0.47 18.65 -12.52
C SER A 168 0.12 17.94 -13.75
N GLU A 169 -0.71 17.30 -14.59
CA GLU A 169 -0.31 16.46 -15.75
C GLU A 169 0.71 15.36 -15.40
N ARG A 170 0.82 15.02 -14.12
CA ARG A 170 1.77 14.01 -13.62
C ARG A 170 1.19 13.12 -12.54
N GLY A 171 -0.14 13.03 -12.49
CA GLY A 171 -0.85 12.21 -11.52
C GLY A 171 -0.40 10.75 -11.55
N VAL A 172 -0.17 10.16 -10.36
CA VAL A 172 0.16 8.73 -10.23
C VAL A 172 -0.72 8.07 -9.18
N PHE A 173 -1.32 6.96 -9.55
CA PHE A 173 -2.02 6.07 -8.64
C PHE A 173 -1.35 4.71 -8.59
N ILE A 174 -1.01 4.22 -7.40
CA ILE A 174 -0.52 2.86 -7.18
C ILE A 174 -1.42 2.19 -6.16
N HIS A 175 -2.10 1.11 -6.55
CA HIS A 175 -2.81 0.24 -5.61
C HIS A 175 -1.97 -1.01 -5.33
N LEU A 176 -1.70 -1.30 -4.06
CA LEU A 176 -1.07 -2.55 -3.65
C LEU A 176 -2.09 -3.69 -3.76
N THR A 177 -2.01 -4.41 -4.89
CA THR A 177 -2.89 -5.55 -5.17
C THR A 177 -2.36 -6.83 -4.52
N SER A 178 -2.86 -7.97 -4.90
CA SER A 178 -2.46 -9.30 -4.41
C SER A 178 -2.82 -10.36 -5.46
N GLY A 179 -2.15 -11.49 -5.43
CA GLY A 179 -2.59 -12.67 -6.18
C GLY A 179 -4.04 -13.09 -5.87
N ALA A 180 -4.56 -12.70 -4.69
CA ALA A 180 -5.96 -12.94 -4.33
C ALA A 180 -6.97 -12.22 -5.26
N ALA A 181 -6.54 -11.20 -6.00
CA ALA A 181 -7.40 -10.49 -6.94
C ALA A 181 -7.75 -11.29 -8.21
N SER A 182 -6.88 -12.23 -8.61
CA SER A 182 -6.99 -12.91 -9.92
C SER A 182 -6.70 -14.42 -9.89
N LEU A 183 -6.03 -14.92 -8.84
CA LEU A 183 -5.65 -16.33 -8.76
C LEU A 183 -6.62 -17.14 -7.91
N VAL A 184 -6.70 -18.43 -8.21
CA VAL A 184 -7.43 -19.39 -7.37
C VAL A 184 -6.53 -19.84 -6.21
N PRO A 185 -6.97 -19.76 -4.94
CA PRO A 185 -6.17 -20.23 -3.82
C PRO A 185 -5.95 -21.74 -3.89
N LYS A 186 -4.73 -22.18 -3.62
CA LYS A 186 -4.37 -23.61 -3.62
C LYS A 186 -4.77 -24.31 -2.31
N LYS A 187 -5.09 -23.55 -1.28
CA LYS A 187 -5.47 -24.03 0.06
C LYS A 187 -6.53 -23.11 0.65
N PRO A 188 -7.30 -23.56 1.64
CA PRO A 188 -8.25 -22.72 2.35
C PRO A 188 -7.56 -21.56 3.11
N ALA A 189 -8.36 -20.58 3.49
CA ALA A 189 -7.94 -19.53 4.42
C ALA A 189 -7.44 -20.14 5.74
N GLY A 190 -6.34 -19.61 6.27
CA GLY A 190 -5.66 -20.15 7.46
C GLY A 190 -4.66 -21.26 7.19
N GLU A 191 -4.72 -21.93 6.04
CA GLU A 191 -3.79 -23.00 5.63
C GLU A 191 -2.81 -22.57 4.53
N GLY A 192 -2.74 -21.25 4.29
CA GLY A 192 -1.88 -20.65 3.25
C GLY A 192 -2.65 -20.13 2.03
N GLY A 193 -3.98 -20.19 2.04
CA GLY A 193 -4.86 -19.48 1.12
C GLY A 193 -5.43 -18.20 1.75
N TRP A 194 -6.48 -17.66 1.16
CA TRP A 194 -7.15 -16.43 1.59
C TRP A 194 -8.67 -16.57 1.61
N GLY A 195 -9.33 -15.75 2.44
CA GLY A 195 -10.78 -15.72 2.58
C GLY A 195 -11.47 -15.04 1.37
N VAL A 196 -12.75 -15.34 1.19
CA VAL A 196 -13.56 -14.80 0.09
C VAL A 196 -13.70 -13.28 0.18
N ALA A 197 -13.83 -12.70 1.39
CA ALA A 197 -13.92 -11.25 1.58
C ALA A 197 -12.68 -10.53 1.07
N TYR A 198 -11.49 -11.05 1.40
CA TYR A 198 -10.23 -10.50 0.90
C TYR A 198 -10.10 -10.61 -0.62
N ALA A 199 -10.44 -11.78 -1.19
CA ALA A 199 -10.41 -11.97 -2.64
C ALA A 199 -11.36 -11.02 -3.37
N MET A 200 -12.60 -10.85 -2.89
CA MET A 200 -13.57 -9.91 -3.46
C MET A 200 -13.07 -8.47 -3.40
N ALA A 201 -12.57 -8.02 -2.25
CA ALA A 201 -12.08 -6.67 -2.08
C ALA A 201 -10.85 -6.38 -2.95
N LYS A 202 -9.88 -7.29 -2.97
CA LYS A 202 -8.69 -7.16 -3.82
C LYS A 202 -9.05 -7.23 -5.31
N GLY A 203 -9.99 -8.07 -5.72
CA GLY A 203 -10.50 -8.12 -7.08
C GLY A 203 -11.18 -6.82 -7.51
N ALA A 204 -12.02 -6.23 -6.65
CA ALA A 204 -12.66 -4.95 -6.90
C ALA A 204 -11.63 -3.82 -7.06
N ALA A 205 -10.72 -3.66 -6.09
CA ALA A 205 -9.71 -2.60 -6.11
C ALA A 205 -8.69 -2.76 -7.25
N HIS A 206 -8.37 -3.99 -7.62
CA HIS A 206 -7.45 -4.29 -8.73
C HIS A 206 -7.89 -3.68 -10.07
N ARG A 207 -9.20 -3.55 -10.30
CA ARG A 207 -9.73 -2.99 -11.55
C ARG A 207 -9.59 -1.48 -11.67
N ILE A 208 -9.36 -0.76 -10.56
CA ILE A 208 -9.31 0.71 -10.54
C ILE A 208 -8.23 1.24 -11.49
N ALA A 209 -7.02 0.69 -11.44
CA ALA A 209 -5.90 1.18 -12.24
C ALA A 209 -6.15 1.10 -13.75
N GLY A 210 -6.74 0.00 -14.24
CA GLY A 210 -7.06 -0.16 -15.66
C GLY A 210 -8.11 0.82 -16.15
N VAL A 211 -9.15 1.09 -15.35
CA VAL A 211 -10.19 2.06 -15.68
C VAL A 211 -9.62 3.48 -15.66
N MET A 212 -8.86 3.85 -14.62
CA MET A 212 -8.21 5.16 -14.56
C MET A 212 -7.27 5.42 -15.74
N HIS A 213 -6.52 4.41 -16.16
CA HIS A 213 -5.68 4.53 -17.36
C HIS A 213 -6.52 4.82 -18.61
N ALA A 214 -7.57 4.05 -18.83
CA ALA A 214 -8.45 4.23 -20.00
C ALA A 214 -9.12 5.62 -20.04
N GLU A 215 -9.50 6.16 -18.88
CA GLU A 215 -10.19 7.45 -18.77
C GLU A 215 -9.23 8.64 -18.80
N TYR A 216 -8.03 8.54 -18.17
CA TYR A 216 -7.20 9.71 -17.86
C TYR A 216 -5.77 9.66 -18.37
N SER A 217 -5.32 8.58 -19.01
CA SER A 217 -3.94 8.53 -19.56
C SER A 217 -3.65 9.61 -20.61
N PRO A 218 -4.63 10.06 -21.45
CA PRO A 218 -4.37 11.18 -22.37
C PRO A 218 -4.11 12.50 -21.65
N GLN A 219 -4.45 12.61 -20.35
CA GLN A 219 -4.20 13.77 -19.51
C GLN A 219 -2.96 13.60 -18.62
N GLY A 220 -2.08 12.65 -18.95
CA GLY A 220 -0.81 12.41 -18.25
C GLY A 220 -0.91 11.58 -16.97
N LEU A 221 -2.13 11.10 -16.58
CA LEU A 221 -2.29 10.26 -15.40
C LEU A 221 -1.78 8.84 -15.66
N ARG A 222 -1.02 8.30 -14.69
CA ARG A 222 -0.57 6.91 -14.69
C ARG A 222 -1.16 6.15 -13.50
N ALA A 223 -1.60 4.93 -13.71
CA ALA A 223 -2.22 4.12 -12.68
C ALA A 223 -1.72 2.67 -12.75
N TYR A 224 -1.44 2.06 -11.61
CA TYR A 224 -0.85 0.73 -11.53
C TYR A 224 -1.48 -0.11 -10.43
N SER A 225 -1.64 -1.41 -10.71
CA SER A 225 -1.90 -2.42 -9.68
C SER A 225 -0.57 -3.11 -9.35
N LEU A 226 0.13 -2.64 -8.30
CA LEU A 226 1.41 -3.20 -7.88
C LEU A 226 1.19 -4.45 -7.04
N ASN A 227 1.60 -5.60 -7.57
CA ASN A 227 1.58 -6.87 -6.85
C ASN A 227 2.91 -7.06 -6.10
N PRO A 228 2.90 -7.01 -4.77
CA PRO A 228 4.13 -7.15 -3.98
C PRO A 228 4.66 -8.59 -3.97
N GLY A 229 3.86 -9.58 -4.39
CA GLY A 229 4.16 -10.98 -4.19
C GLY A 229 4.10 -11.38 -2.72
N HIS A 230 4.90 -12.36 -2.34
CA HIS A 230 5.03 -12.80 -0.93
C HIS A 230 6.10 -11.96 -0.24
N VAL A 231 5.68 -11.12 0.71
CA VAL A 231 6.57 -10.16 1.40
C VAL A 231 6.71 -10.52 2.87
N THR A 232 7.94 -10.60 3.33
CA THR A 232 8.29 -10.85 4.74
C THR A 232 8.18 -9.54 5.54
N THR A 233 6.95 -9.19 5.95
CA THR A 233 6.71 -8.08 6.87
C THR A 233 6.86 -8.53 8.32
N GLU A 234 6.97 -7.58 9.26
CA GLU A 234 7.06 -7.86 10.71
C GLU A 234 5.87 -8.71 11.19
N VAL A 235 4.66 -8.42 10.68
CA VAL A 235 3.44 -9.17 11.03
C VAL A 235 3.49 -10.59 10.48
N MET A 236 3.99 -10.78 9.24
CA MET A 236 4.15 -12.10 8.64
C MET A 236 5.23 -12.91 9.37
N ALA A 237 6.33 -12.29 9.76
CA ALA A 237 7.39 -12.94 10.54
C ALA A 237 6.86 -13.38 11.91
N LEU A 238 6.13 -12.51 12.61
CA LEU A 238 5.54 -12.82 13.91
C LEU A 238 4.51 -13.97 13.81
N ARG A 239 3.69 -13.98 12.75
CA ARG A 239 2.72 -15.06 12.48
C ARG A 239 3.43 -16.38 12.23
N ALA A 240 4.43 -16.39 11.35
CA ALA A 240 5.19 -17.60 11.04
C ALA A 240 5.91 -18.17 12.27
N GLN A 241 6.48 -17.29 13.12
CA GLN A 241 7.09 -17.70 14.38
C GLN A 241 6.08 -18.39 15.30
N ARG A 242 4.84 -17.87 15.41
CA ARG A 242 3.77 -18.47 16.21
C ARG A 242 3.28 -19.81 15.67
N GLU A 243 3.32 -19.96 14.36
CA GLU A 243 2.89 -21.17 13.66
C GLU A 243 4.02 -22.19 13.45
N GLY A 244 5.24 -21.90 13.94
CA GLY A 244 6.40 -22.77 13.77
C GLY A 244 6.84 -22.94 12.30
N ARG A 245 6.58 -21.93 11.47
CA ARG A 245 6.92 -21.93 10.02
C ARG A 245 8.08 -20.99 9.73
N GLU A 246 8.87 -21.32 8.71
CA GLU A 246 9.83 -20.39 8.15
C GLU A 246 9.13 -19.32 7.29
N VAL A 247 9.63 -18.09 7.36
CA VAL A 247 9.19 -17.01 6.49
C VAL A 247 10.09 -16.99 5.25
N THR A 248 9.46 -17.16 4.09
CA THR A 248 10.14 -17.04 2.80
C THR A 248 9.43 -15.95 1.98
N GLY A 249 10.19 -15.07 1.37
CA GLY A 249 9.63 -13.99 0.54
C GLY A 249 10.63 -12.86 0.31
N ASN A 250 10.20 -11.86 -0.44
CA ASN A 250 10.98 -10.63 -0.65
C ASN A 250 10.87 -9.71 0.58
N GLY A 251 11.84 -8.82 0.74
CA GLY A 251 11.73 -7.75 1.73
C GLY A 251 10.73 -6.67 1.29
N PRO A 252 10.15 -5.91 2.23
CA PRO A 252 9.31 -4.75 1.90
C PRO A 252 10.07 -3.68 1.09
N GLU A 253 11.40 -3.64 1.18
CA GLU A 253 12.30 -2.74 0.44
C GLU A 253 12.25 -3.00 -1.08
N ASP A 254 12.13 -4.25 -1.52
CA ASP A 254 11.98 -4.58 -2.94
C ASP A 254 10.67 -3.98 -3.51
N VAL A 255 9.61 -4.00 -2.73
CA VAL A 255 8.33 -3.38 -3.11
C VAL A 255 8.45 -1.86 -3.15
N ALA A 256 9.20 -1.27 -2.21
CA ALA A 256 9.45 0.16 -2.16
C ALA A 256 10.24 0.63 -3.39
N VAL A 257 11.26 -0.10 -3.82
CA VAL A 257 12.02 0.20 -5.05
C VAL A 257 11.11 0.12 -6.28
N ALA A 258 10.24 -0.90 -6.36
CA ALA A 258 9.29 -1.02 -7.47
C ALA A 258 8.27 0.14 -7.49
N ALA A 259 7.73 0.53 -6.34
CA ALA A 259 6.82 1.67 -6.23
C ALA A 259 7.50 2.98 -6.63
N GLN A 260 8.73 3.21 -6.16
CA GLN A 260 9.55 4.36 -6.53
C GLN A 260 9.76 4.42 -8.05
N TRP A 261 10.18 3.31 -8.69
CA TRP A 261 10.40 3.24 -10.12
C TRP A 261 9.13 3.58 -10.93
N LEU A 262 7.95 3.13 -10.49
CA LEU A 262 6.67 3.47 -11.10
C LEU A 262 6.31 4.95 -10.94
N ILE A 263 6.63 5.55 -9.80
CA ILE A 263 6.40 6.97 -9.50
C ILE A 263 7.32 7.86 -10.33
N ASP A 264 8.59 7.50 -10.45
CA ASP A 264 9.61 8.28 -11.15
C ASP A 264 9.37 8.37 -12.67
N GLY A 265 8.63 7.40 -13.24
CA GLY A 265 8.02 7.55 -14.55
C GLY A 265 8.99 7.48 -15.72
N SER A 266 9.93 6.54 -15.71
CA SER A 266 10.65 6.17 -16.95
C SER A 266 9.66 5.81 -18.05
N THR A 267 10.08 5.91 -19.31
CA THR A 267 9.23 5.49 -20.46
C THR A 267 8.70 4.08 -20.27
N GLU A 268 9.55 3.16 -19.82
CA GLU A 268 9.17 1.78 -19.57
C GLU A 268 8.12 1.65 -18.46
N ALA A 269 8.24 2.45 -17.38
CA ALA A 269 7.23 2.47 -16.33
C ALA A 269 5.90 3.03 -16.85
N ALA A 270 5.94 4.07 -17.69
CA ALA A 270 4.74 4.67 -18.27
C ALA A 270 3.97 3.69 -19.17
N GLU A 271 4.67 2.84 -19.94
CA GLU A 271 4.07 1.81 -20.79
C GLU A 271 3.29 0.73 -20.01
N LEU A 272 3.62 0.54 -18.72
CA LEU A 272 2.91 -0.38 -17.83
C LEU A 272 1.66 0.23 -17.18
N SER A 273 1.33 1.49 -17.47
CA SER A 273 0.13 2.12 -16.90
C SER A 273 -1.14 1.36 -17.29
N GLY A 274 -2.03 1.18 -16.34
CA GLY A 274 -3.27 0.40 -16.46
C GLY A 274 -3.12 -1.10 -16.18
N GLN A 275 -1.90 -1.58 -15.92
CA GLN A 275 -1.59 -3.00 -15.80
C GLN A 275 -1.30 -3.42 -14.34
N GLU A 276 -1.32 -4.74 -14.12
CA GLU A 276 -0.69 -5.34 -12.95
C GLU A 276 0.82 -5.37 -13.16
N VAL A 277 1.56 -4.86 -12.20
CA VAL A 277 3.03 -4.88 -12.16
C VAL A 277 3.48 -5.71 -10.97
N VAL A 278 4.29 -6.74 -11.20
CA VAL A 278 4.84 -7.56 -10.12
C VAL A 278 6.16 -6.96 -9.65
N SER A 279 6.30 -6.68 -8.35
CA SER A 279 7.50 -6.03 -7.79
C SER A 279 8.79 -6.77 -8.13
N ARG A 280 8.77 -8.11 -8.05
CA ARG A 280 9.93 -8.94 -8.39
C ARG A 280 10.42 -8.74 -9.83
N ASP A 281 9.51 -8.56 -10.78
CA ASP A 281 9.86 -8.40 -12.19
C ASP A 281 10.52 -7.04 -12.43
N VAL A 282 10.08 -5.99 -11.72
CA VAL A 282 10.76 -4.69 -11.70
C VAL A 282 12.17 -4.81 -11.15
N ILE A 283 12.36 -5.51 -10.02
CA ILE A 283 13.67 -5.73 -9.43
C ILE A 283 14.61 -6.50 -10.37
N GLN A 284 14.11 -7.52 -11.06
CA GLN A 284 14.89 -8.26 -12.06
C GLN A 284 15.32 -7.35 -13.22
N ARG A 285 14.41 -6.52 -13.72
CA ARG A 285 14.70 -5.54 -14.77
C ARG A 285 15.80 -4.56 -14.35
N LEU A 286 15.67 -3.95 -13.18
CA LEU A 286 16.67 -3.00 -12.65
C LEU A 286 18.05 -3.62 -12.41
N ARG A 287 18.12 -4.94 -12.19
CA ARG A 287 19.40 -5.65 -12.05
C ARG A 287 20.06 -5.99 -13.40
N SER A 288 19.29 -5.95 -14.48
CA SER A 288 19.74 -6.29 -15.83
C SER A 288 20.11 -5.07 -16.65
N SER A 289 19.74 -3.86 -16.17
CA SER A 289 20.09 -2.55 -16.74
C SER A 289 21.42 -2.03 -16.20
#